data_0e8cfcf7bec4aeaba748b7171916946d
#
_entry.id   0e8cfcf7bec4aeaba748b7171916946d
#
_cell.length_a   1.000
_cell.length_b   1.000
_cell.length_c   1.000
_cell.angle_alpha   90.00
_cell.angle_beta   90.00
_cell.angle_gamma   90.00
#
_symmetry.space_group_name_H-M   'P 1'
#
loop_
_entity.id
_entity.type
_entity.pdbx_description
1 polymer ?
#
loop_
_entity_poly.entity_id
_entity_poly.type
_entity_poly.pdbx_seq_one_letter_code
_entity_poly.pdbx_strand_id
1 'polypeptide(L)'
;GLVQKECERVIGENDRIYSGQTAGFYLNQLEELVQKSKDLKYIEIAGVDNFPCFLYDEVTKEIQAQENLHTVLKAKKILEELGCFIQNVNAPSATCVHTLELMKQYPEITSAEPGHGFSGTTPYHVDHDAEEIPSVLYLSEVSHVLDNHAYIYGGGYYRRGHIQNALIGSSYEGLVKDSVILPDMDSIDYHFGLENPHHIGDSAVLC
;
A
#
# COMPACT_ATOMS: atom_id res chain seq x y z
N GLY A 1 9.03 -1.18 36.07
CA GLY A 1 8.15 -1.47 34.95
C GLY A 1 8.92 -1.35 33.65
N LEU A 2 8.47 -2.01 32.60
CA LEU A 2 9.02 -1.83 31.25
C LEU A 2 8.61 -0.46 30.74
N VAL A 3 9.56 0.26 30.13
CA VAL A 3 9.27 1.50 29.38
C VAL A 3 8.79 1.08 27.99
N GLN A 4 7.64 1.59 27.58
CA GLN A 4 7.11 1.38 26.25
C GLN A 4 7.73 2.41 25.29
N LYS A 5 8.29 1.93 24.19
CA LYS A 5 8.85 2.76 23.13
C LYS A 5 7.79 3.03 22.08
N GLU A 6 7.43 4.29 21.92
CA GLU A 6 6.41 4.72 20.97
C GLU A 6 7.04 5.22 19.67
N CYS A 7 6.39 4.91 18.57
CA CYS A 7 6.67 5.45 17.25
C CYS A 7 5.55 6.43 16.89
N GLU A 8 5.87 7.72 16.87
CA GLU A 8 4.87 8.76 16.70
C GLU A 8 4.60 9.04 15.22
N ARG A 9 3.34 8.99 14.85
CA ARG A 9 2.94 9.43 13.51
C ARG A 9 3.03 10.95 13.42
N VAL A 10 3.76 11.40 12.40
CA VAL A 10 3.99 12.82 12.14
C VAL A 10 3.32 13.26 10.84
N ILE A 11 2.91 14.52 10.78
CA ILE A 11 2.18 15.10 9.66
C ILE A 11 2.86 16.38 9.22
N GLY A 12 3.17 16.49 7.94
CA GLY A 12 3.63 17.69 7.27
C GLY A 12 2.50 18.45 6.56
N GLU A 13 2.78 19.69 6.20
CA GLU A 13 1.80 20.58 5.57
C GLU A 13 1.36 20.09 4.17
N ASN A 14 2.27 19.45 3.44
CA ASN A 14 2.04 18.97 2.08
C ASN A 14 1.89 17.44 1.98
N ASP A 15 1.72 16.77 3.12
CA ASP A 15 1.57 15.33 3.15
C ASP A 15 0.26 14.88 2.51
N ARG A 16 0.32 13.76 1.84
CA ARG A 16 -0.88 13.05 1.42
C ARG A 16 -1.49 12.36 2.64
N ILE A 17 -2.76 12.65 2.92
CA ILE A 17 -3.52 12.03 4.01
C ILE A 17 -4.75 11.34 3.42
N TYR A 18 -4.87 10.05 3.67
CA TYR A 18 -6.07 9.30 3.28
C TYR A 18 -7.20 9.54 4.28
N SER A 19 -8.43 9.61 3.77
CA SER A 19 -9.62 9.69 4.61
C SER A 19 -9.66 8.50 5.60
N GLY A 20 -9.88 8.81 6.88
CA GLY A 20 -9.85 7.81 7.95
C GLY A 20 -8.47 7.50 8.53
N GLN A 21 -7.40 8.13 8.03
CA GLN A 21 -6.03 8.01 8.53
C GLN A 21 -5.49 9.38 8.98
N THR A 22 -6.23 10.05 9.86
CA THR A 22 -6.00 11.44 10.24
C THR A 22 -5.41 11.61 11.65
N ALA A 23 -4.91 10.55 12.26
CA ALA A 23 -4.22 10.60 13.55
C ALA A 23 -2.76 11.03 13.37
N GLY A 24 -2.17 11.61 14.42
CA GLY A 24 -0.76 11.99 14.45
C GLY A 24 -0.53 13.41 14.94
N PHE A 25 0.72 13.86 14.90
CA PHE A 25 1.17 15.18 15.34
C PHE A 25 1.73 15.96 14.17
N TYR A 26 1.33 17.22 14.04
CA TYR A 26 1.99 18.10 13.09
C TYR A 26 3.43 18.44 13.55
N LEU A 27 4.32 18.70 12.62
CA LEU A 27 5.72 19.00 12.91
C LEU A 27 5.88 20.14 13.95
N ASN A 28 5.01 21.15 13.93
CA ASN A 28 5.03 22.25 14.88
C ASN A 28 4.52 21.89 16.29
N GLN A 29 3.97 20.70 16.49
CA GLN A 29 3.50 20.19 17.78
C GLN A 29 4.54 19.31 18.48
N LEU A 30 5.65 18.95 17.82
CA LEU A 30 6.62 17.99 18.33
C LEU A 30 7.33 18.50 19.61
N GLU A 31 7.59 19.80 19.70
CA GLU A 31 8.17 20.38 20.92
C GLU A 31 7.23 20.23 22.14
N GLU A 32 5.94 20.52 21.94
CA GLU A 32 4.92 20.35 22.99
C GLU A 32 4.77 18.86 23.36
N LEU A 33 4.76 17.96 22.37
CA LEU A 33 4.73 16.52 22.57
C LEU A 33 5.90 16.06 23.46
N VAL A 34 7.12 16.44 23.13
CA VAL A 34 8.32 16.10 23.90
C VAL A 34 8.24 16.65 25.33
N GLN A 35 7.77 17.89 25.53
CA GLN A 35 7.62 18.42 26.88
C GLN A 35 6.61 17.62 27.71
N LYS A 36 5.46 17.27 27.13
CA LYS A 36 4.44 16.47 27.81
C LYS A 36 4.91 15.02 28.09
N SER A 37 5.71 14.43 27.19
CA SER A 37 6.21 13.07 27.38
C SER A 37 7.20 12.94 28.54
N LYS A 38 7.88 14.03 28.95
CA LYS A 38 8.82 14.02 30.09
C LYS A 38 8.16 13.66 31.43
N ASP A 39 6.87 13.90 31.56
CA ASP A 39 6.11 13.57 32.76
C ASP A 39 5.58 12.11 32.73
N LEU A 40 5.77 11.41 31.63
CA LEU A 40 5.30 10.04 31.43
C LEU A 40 6.39 9.02 31.81
N LYS A 41 6.18 8.34 32.92
CA LYS A 41 7.19 7.45 33.54
C LYS A 41 7.48 6.17 32.72
N TYR A 42 6.54 5.73 31.89
CA TYR A 42 6.58 4.42 31.23
C TYR A 42 6.46 4.50 29.71
N ILE A 43 6.58 5.71 29.14
CA ILE A 43 6.52 5.95 27.70
C ILE A 43 7.77 6.73 27.28
N GLU A 44 8.34 6.36 26.17
CA GLU A 44 9.49 7.04 25.55
C GLU A 44 9.21 7.18 24.05
N ILE A 45 9.39 8.39 23.51
CA ILE A 45 9.34 8.64 22.07
C ILE A 45 10.64 8.09 21.46
N ALA A 46 10.54 6.99 20.73
CA ALA A 46 11.68 6.27 20.18
C ALA A 46 11.64 6.12 18.66
N GLY A 47 10.59 6.62 18.01
CA GLY A 47 10.45 6.51 16.57
C GLY A 47 9.49 7.52 15.97
N VAL A 48 9.48 7.54 14.65
CA VAL A 48 8.59 8.35 13.82
C VAL A 48 8.09 7.53 12.64
N ASP A 49 6.84 7.77 12.24
CA ASP A 49 6.26 7.21 11.04
C ASP A 49 5.38 8.24 10.30
N ASN A 50 5.08 7.93 9.05
CA ASN A 50 4.05 8.60 8.26
C ASN A 50 3.61 7.68 7.12
N PHE A 51 2.43 7.90 6.58
CA PHE A 51 1.87 7.10 5.50
C PHE A 51 1.09 7.97 4.51
N PRO A 52 1.33 7.82 3.21
CA PRO A 52 2.25 6.90 2.52
C PRO A 52 3.62 7.54 2.26
N CYS A 53 4.72 6.83 2.54
CA CYS A 53 6.07 7.32 2.22
C CYS A 53 6.50 7.01 0.79
N PHE A 54 5.97 5.95 0.19
CA PHE A 54 6.23 5.55 -1.19
C PHE A 54 4.92 5.23 -1.89
N LEU A 55 4.82 5.58 -3.17
CA LEU A 55 3.67 5.24 -4.01
C LEU A 55 4.13 4.89 -5.42
N TYR A 56 3.42 3.98 -6.07
CA TYR A 56 3.54 3.75 -7.49
C TYR A 56 2.91 4.91 -8.27
N ASP A 57 3.67 5.43 -9.22
CA ASP A 57 3.22 6.50 -10.11
C ASP A 57 2.84 5.91 -11.47
N GLU A 58 1.58 6.03 -11.85
CA GLU A 58 1.04 5.44 -13.07
C GLU A 58 1.55 6.10 -14.36
N VAL A 59 2.10 7.32 -14.27
CA VAL A 59 2.64 8.03 -15.42
C VAL A 59 4.08 7.59 -15.70
N THR A 60 4.90 7.58 -14.66
CA THR A 60 6.31 7.19 -14.78
C THR A 60 6.50 5.68 -14.73
N LYS A 61 5.48 4.94 -14.26
CA LYS A 61 5.52 3.49 -14.03
C LYS A 61 6.54 3.05 -12.98
N GLU A 62 6.89 3.93 -12.06
CA GLU A 62 7.90 3.71 -11.04
C GLU A 62 7.35 3.98 -9.63
N ILE A 63 7.94 3.36 -8.62
CA ILE A 63 7.67 3.71 -7.23
C ILE A 63 8.48 4.94 -6.86
N GLN A 64 7.82 5.94 -6.30
CA GLN A 64 8.41 7.23 -5.96
C GLN A 64 8.23 7.55 -4.48
N ALA A 65 9.26 8.17 -3.89
CA ALA A 65 9.17 8.77 -2.57
C ALA A 65 8.16 9.94 -2.58
N GLN A 66 7.37 10.06 -1.52
CA GLN A 66 6.37 11.09 -1.34
C GLN A 66 6.86 12.17 -0.35
N GLU A 67 6.17 13.32 -0.28
CA GLU A 67 6.44 14.35 0.72
C GLU A 67 6.38 13.81 2.15
N ASN A 68 5.53 12.83 2.40
CA ASN A 68 5.43 12.12 3.68
C ASN A 68 6.77 11.56 4.16
N LEU A 69 7.63 11.07 3.26
CA LEU A 69 8.97 10.60 3.62
C LEU A 69 9.85 11.78 4.11
N HIS A 70 9.81 12.91 3.41
CA HIS A 70 10.56 14.10 3.82
C HIS A 70 10.08 14.61 5.19
N THR A 71 8.77 14.52 5.46
CA THR A 71 8.20 14.85 6.77
C THR A 71 8.76 13.94 7.87
N VAL A 72 8.82 12.61 7.64
CA VAL A 72 9.40 11.66 8.61
C VAL A 72 10.85 12.01 8.91
N LEU A 73 11.67 12.24 7.88
CA LEU A 73 13.10 12.57 8.06
C LEU A 73 13.29 13.91 8.80
N LYS A 74 12.44 14.90 8.51
CA LYS A 74 12.43 16.19 9.21
C LYS A 74 12.00 16.04 10.67
N ALA A 75 10.98 15.24 10.94
CA ALA A 75 10.51 14.97 12.31
C ALA A 75 11.58 14.28 13.15
N LYS A 76 12.26 13.26 12.59
CA LYS A 76 13.42 12.63 13.24
C LYS A 76 14.43 13.66 13.71
N LYS A 77 14.84 14.55 12.82
CA LYS A 77 15.82 15.59 13.13
C LYS A 77 15.34 16.53 14.24
N ILE A 78 14.08 16.99 14.18
CA ILE A 78 13.49 17.86 15.21
C ILE A 78 13.49 17.16 16.57
N LEU A 79 13.05 15.91 16.63
CA LEU A 79 12.98 15.15 17.87
C LEU A 79 14.38 14.89 18.47
N GLU A 80 15.38 14.60 17.64
CA GLU A 80 16.77 14.46 18.08
C GLU A 80 17.34 15.78 18.63
N GLU A 81 17.06 16.91 18.00
CA GLU A 81 17.42 18.24 18.49
C GLU A 81 16.74 18.58 19.85
N LEU A 82 15.54 18.02 20.08
CA LEU A 82 14.83 18.13 21.37
C LEU A 82 15.29 17.12 22.43
N GLY A 83 16.28 16.28 22.10
CA GLY A 83 16.91 15.34 23.02
C GLY A 83 16.27 13.93 23.03
N CYS A 84 15.38 13.60 22.10
CA CYS A 84 14.86 12.23 21.95
C CYS A 84 15.88 11.34 21.26
N PHE A 85 15.91 10.05 21.63
CA PHE A 85 16.73 9.05 20.96
C PHE A 85 15.90 8.24 19.98
N ILE A 86 15.89 8.65 18.72
CA ILE A 86 15.06 8.04 17.68
C ILE A 86 15.75 6.80 17.10
N GLN A 87 15.20 5.64 17.42
CA GLN A 87 15.69 4.32 17.01
C GLN A 87 14.92 3.78 15.81
N ASN A 88 13.66 4.21 15.61
CA ASN A 88 12.79 3.71 14.56
C ASN A 88 12.34 4.85 13.64
N VAL A 89 12.66 4.72 12.38
CA VAL A 89 12.19 5.60 11.30
C VAL A 89 11.46 4.72 10.33
N ASN A 90 10.14 4.72 10.43
CA ASN A 90 9.27 3.86 9.64
C ASN A 90 8.80 4.59 8.37
N ALA A 91 8.99 3.95 7.22
CA ALA A 91 8.61 4.50 5.93
C ALA A 91 7.72 3.50 5.15
N PRO A 92 6.44 3.38 5.54
CA PRO A 92 5.51 2.41 4.97
C PRO A 92 4.99 2.83 3.59
N SER A 93 4.26 1.90 2.96
CA SER A 93 3.54 1.97 1.70
C SER A 93 4.33 1.51 0.48
N ALA A 94 3.61 0.91 -0.45
CA ALA A 94 4.13 0.28 -1.68
C ALA A 94 5.34 -0.64 -1.42
N THR A 95 5.46 -1.21 -0.22
CA THR A 95 6.63 -1.97 0.22
C THR A 95 6.74 -3.31 -0.50
N CYS A 96 7.63 -3.38 -1.46
CA CYS A 96 8.03 -4.56 -2.22
C CYS A 96 9.57 -4.58 -2.34
N VAL A 97 10.15 -5.57 -2.99
CA VAL A 97 11.62 -5.66 -3.16
C VAL A 97 12.18 -4.39 -3.80
N HIS A 98 11.52 -3.91 -4.86
CA HIS A 98 11.94 -2.67 -5.54
C HIS A 98 11.93 -1.45 -4.58
N THR A 99 10.90 -1.31 -3.75
CA THR A 99 10.83 -0.22 -2.76
C THR A 99 11.95 -0.33 -1.74
N LEU A 100 12.28 -1.53 -1.27
CA LEU A 100 13.40 -1.74 -0.33
C LEU A 100 14.74 -1.35 -0.96
N GLU A 101 14.93 -1.58 -2.25
CA GLU A 101 16.12 -1.08 -2.96
C GLU A 101 16.17 0.45 -3.01
N LEU A 102 15.03 1.12 -3.26
CA LEU A 102 14.94 2.58 -3.20
C LEU A 102 15.24 3.12 -1.80
N MET A 103 14.77 2.45 -0.74
CA MET A 103 15.01 2.85 0.64
C MET A 103 16.50 2.90 1.01
N LYS A 104 17.38 2.17 0.31
CA LYS A 104 18.83 2.26 0.51
C LYS A 104 19.42 3.65 0.24
N GLN A 105 18.71 4.50 -0.50
CA GLN A 105 19.08 5.89 -0.72
C GLN A 105 18.81 6.78 0.51
N TYR A 106 18.09 6.27 1.49
CA TYR A 106 17.68 6.97 2.71
C TYR A 106 18.17 6.20 3.94
N PRO A 107 19.45 6.33 4.33
CA PRO A 107 20.07 5.53 5.39
C PRO A 107 19.44 5.72 6.77
N GLU A 108 18.63 6.77 6.96
CA GLU A 108 17.89 7.03 8.18
C GLU A 108 16.70 6.10 8.38
N ILE A 109 16.16 5.51 7.30
CA ILE A 109 15.03 4.55 7.38
C ILE A 109 15.52 3.28 8.05
N THR A 110 14.82 2.85 9.09
CA THR A 110 15.15 1.64 9.85
C THR A 110 14.11 0.55 9.72
N SER A 111 12.90 0.90 9.28
CA SER A 111 11.78 -0.05 9.17
C SER A 111 10.82 0.30 8.05
N ALA A 112 10.08 -0.70 7.64
CA ALA A 112 9.04 -0.64 6.61
C ALA A 112 7.93 -1.64 6.95
N GLU A 113 6.78 -1.51 6.28
CA GLU A 113 5.60 -2.36 6.47
C GLU A 113 5.31 -3.16 5.20
N PRO A 114 5.90 -4.36 5.03
CA PRO A 114 5.89 -5.08 3.77
C PRO A 114 4.59 -5.89 3.54
N GLY A 115 3.43 -5.23 3.51
CA GLY A 115 2.18 -5.88 3.15
C GLY A 115 2.24 -6.49 1.74
N HIS A 116 2.52 -5.69 0.74
CA HIS A 116 2.69 -6.12 -0.65
C HIS A 116 3.85 -7.10 -0.83
N GLY A 117 4.96 -6.88 -0.15
CA GLY A 117 6.11 -7.77 -0.21
C GLY A 117 5.81 -9.20 0.25
N PHE A 118 4.88 -9.38 1.21
CA PHE A 118 4.48 -10.71 1.68
C PHE A 118 3.33 -11.32 0.87
N SER A 119 2.40 -10.50 0.38
CA SER A 119 1.29 -11.00 -0.44
C SER A 119 1.68 -11.20 -1.91
N GLY A 120 2.76 -10.60 -2.35
CA GLY A 120 3.19 -10.63 -3.74
C GLY A 120 2.30 -9.84 -4.70
N THR A 121 1.43 -8.97 -4.18
CA THR A 121 0.43 -8.23 -4.95
C THR A 121 0.77 -6.74 -5.05
N THR A 122 2.01 -6.42 -5.39
CA THR A 122 2.47 -5.04 -5.50
C THR A 122 1.94 -4.35 -6.77
N PRO A 123 1.59 -3.05 -6.72
CA PRO A 123 1.27 -2.27 -7.92
C PRO A 123 2.38 -2.28 -8.98
N TYR A 124 3.60 -2.53 -8.58
CA TYR A 124 4.76 -2.60 -9.48
C TYR A 124 4.65 -3.75 -10.50
N HIS A 125 3.92 -4.84 -10.18
CA HIS A 125 3.64 -5.94 -11.10
C HIS A 125 2.80 -5.56 -12.33
N VAL A 126 2.09 -4.45 -12.28
CA VAL A 126 1.23 -4.04 -13.40
C VAL A 126 2.04 -3.84 -14.68
N ASP A 127 3.20 -3.22 -14.56
CA ASP A 127 4.04 -2.81 -15.68
C ASP A 127 5.45 -3.45 -15.66
N HIS A 128 5.81 -4.20 -14.62
CA HIS A 128 7.13 -4.79 -14.43
C HIS A 128 7.08 -6.26 -14.01
N ASP A 129 8.11 -7.01 -14.38
CA ASP A 129 8.40 -8.32 -13.80
C ASP A 129 9.03 -8.11 -12.41
N ALA A 130 8.21 -8.14 -11.36
CA ALA A 130 8.70 -8.05 -10.00
C ALA A 130 9.06 -9.43 -9.45
N GLU A 131 9.93 -9.46 -8.44
CA GLU A 131 10.44 -10.72 -7.84
C GLU A 131 9.41 -11.43 -6.97
N GLU A 132 8.42 -10.69 -6.45
CA GLU A 132 7.37 -11.24 -5.60
C GLU A 132 6.43 -12.13 -6.40
N ILE A 133 6.10 -13.29 -5.82
CA ILE A 133 5.11 -14.20 -6.38
C ILE A 133 3.80 -14.02 -5.60
N PRO A 134 2.67 -13.74 -6.27
CA PRO A 134 1.38 -13.63 -5.61
C PRO A 134 1.07 -14.86 -4.76
N SER A 135 0.83 -14.66 -3.47
CA SER A 135 0.50 -15.71 -2.50
C SER A 135 -1.00 -15.83 -2.23
N VAL A 136 -1.79 -14.87 -2.70
CA VAL A 136 -3.24 -14.85 -2.57
C VAL A 136 -3.85 -14.63 -3.94
N LEU A 137 -4.69 -15.57 -4.37
CA LEU A 137 -5.40 -15.53 -5.64
C LEU A 137 -6.90 -15.57 -5.40
N TYR A 138 -7.66 -14.80 -6.16
CA TYR A 138 -9.11 -14.90 -6.22
C TYR A 138 -9.50 -15.71 -7.45
N LEU A 139 -10.14 -16.85 -7.23
CA LEU A 139 -10.64 -17.71 -8.31
C LEU A 139 -12.12 -17.44 -8.54
N SER A 140 -12.46 -17.16 -9.78
CA SER A 140 -13.82 -16.94 -10.24
C SER A 140 -14.08 -17.71 -11.54
N GLU A 141 -15.23 -17.49 -12.14
CA GLU A 141 -15.70 -18.16 -13.36
C GLU A 141 -16.45 -17.16 -14.23
N VAL A 142 -16.35 -17.31 -15.55
CA VAL A 142 -17.17 -16.56 -16.50
C VAL A 142 -18.61 -17.03 -16.40
N SER A 143 -19.49 -16.16 -15.91
CA SER A 143 -20.90 -16.44 -15.66
C SER A 143 -21.78 -16.24 -16.90
N HIS A 144 -21.51 -15.20 -17.68
CA HIS A 144 -22.28 -14.85 -18.89
C HIS A 144 -21.51 -13.87 -19.78
N VAL A 145 -22.05 -13.66 -20.97
CA VAL A 145 -21.58 -12.65 -21.93
C VAL A 145 -22.73 -11.72 -22.26
N LEU A 146 -22.51 -10.42 -22.23
CA LEU A 146 -23.46 -9.38 -22.60
C LEU A 146 -22.74 -8.26 -23.36
N ASP A 147 -23.31 -7.79 -24.47
CA ASP A 147 -22.75 -6.68 -25.26
C ASP A 147 -21.27 -6.85 -25.63
N ASN A 148 -20.87 -8.07 -25.99
CA ASN A 148 -19.48 -8.44 -26.33
C ASN A 148 -18.46 -8.37 -25.18
N HIS A 149 -18.92 -8.28 -23.94
CA HIS A 149 -18.11 -8.37 -22.74
C HIS A 149 -18.43 -9.65 -21.97
N ALA A 150 -17.43 -10.33 -21.46
CA ALA A 150 -17.64 -11.39 -20.50
C ALA A 150 -17.79 -10.84 -19.09
N TYR A 151 -18.49 -11.56 -18.23
CA TYR A 151 -18.68 -11.20 -16.83
C TYR A 151 -18.31 -12.38 -15.94
N ILE A 152 -17.52 -12.12 -14.93
CA ILE A 152 -17.12 -13.09 -13.91
C ILE A 152 -17.82 -12.80 -12.60
N TYR A 153 -18.01 -13.82 -11.74
CA TYR A 153 -18.60 -13.61 -10.44
C TYR A 153 -17.70 -12.70 -9.58
N GLY A 154 -18.31 -11.68 -8.97
CA GLY A 154 -17.68 -10.75 -8.07
C GLY A 154 -17.63 -11.28 -6.62
N GLY A 155 -17.72 -10.41 -5.64
CA GLY A 155 -17.74 -10.75 -4.22
C GLY A 155 -16.97 -9.78 -3.32
N GLY A 156 -16.87 -8.52 -3.70
CA GLY A 156 -16.24 -7.46 -2.91
C GLY A 156 -14.71 -7.47 -2.90
N TYR A 157 -14.08 -8.42 -3.57
CA TYR A 157 -12.62 -8.54 -3.62
C TYR A 157 -11.94 -7.28 -4.19
N TYR A 158 -12.52 -6.67 -5.22
CA TYR A 158 -11.96 -5.51 -5.91
C TYR A 158 -11.81 -4.25 -5.03
N ARG A 159 -12.60 -4.10 -3.97
CA ARG A 159 -12.64 -2.88 -3.14
C ARG A 159 -11.31 -2.52 -2.48
N ARG A 160 -10.43 -3.50 -2.31
CA ARG A 160 -9.08 -3.30 -1.76
C ARG A 160 -7.97 -3.89 -2.64
N GLY A 161 -8.32 -4.70 -3.62
CA GLY A 161 -7.37 -5.45 -4.44
C GLY A 161 -6.73 -4.64 -5.56
N HIS A 162 -7.26 -3.44 -5.91
CA HIS A 162 -6.80 -2.67 -7.08
C HIS A 162 -6.69 -3.52 -8.35
N ILE A 163 -7.63 -4.44 -8.54
CA ILE A 163 -7.63 -5.40 -9.65
C ILE A 163 -7.66 -4.64 -10.98
N GLN A 164 -6.77 -4.98 -11.89
CA GLN A 164 -6.76 -4.42 -13.24
C GLN A 164 -6.90 -5.50 -14.31
N ASN A 165 -6.43 -6.70 -14.04
CA ASN A 165 -6.39 -7.78 -15.00
C ASN A 165 -6.84 -9.11 -14.38
N ALA A 166 -7.32 -10.01 -15.24
CA ALA A 166 -7.58 -11.39 -14.90
C ALA A 166 -6.90 -12.32 -15.91
N LEU A 167 -6.56 -13.52 -15.50
CA LEU A 167 -6.15 -14.61 -16.38
C LEU A 167 -7.35 -15.52 -16.60
N ILE A 168 -7.77 -15.69 -17.86
CA ILE A 168 -9.00 -16.37 -18.24
C ILE A 168 -8.72 -17.58 -19.11
N GLY A 169 -9.36 -18.70 -18.84
CA GLY A 169 -9.29 -19.88 -19.71
C GLY A 169 -9.88 -21.15 -19.09
N SER A 170 -10.05 -22.16 -19.95
CA SER A 170 -10.57 -23.47 -19.56
C SER A 170 -9.51 -24.43 -19.00
N SER A 171 -8.23 -24.09 -19.14
CA SER A 171 -7.11 -24.87 -18.63
C SER A 171 -5.94 -23.98 -18.25
N TYR A 172 -5.09 -24.46 -17.36
CA TYR A 172 -3.90 -23.72 -16.90
C TYR A 172 -2.94 -23.33 -18.04
N GLU A 173 -2.77 -24.18 -19.03
CA GLU A 173 -1.83 -23.95 -20.14
C GLU A 173 -2.36 -22.95 -21.19
N GLY A 174 -3.63 -22.62 -21.16
CA GLY A 174 -4.30 -21.76 -22.13
C GLY A 174 -4.82 -20.45 -21.56
N LEU A 175 -4.36 -20.01 -20.40
CA LEU A 175 -4.80 -18.76 -19.79
C LEU A 175 -4.37 -17.55 -20.62
N VAL A 176 -5.31 -16.66 -20.86
CA VAL A 176 -5.08 -15.37 -21.53
C VAL A 176 -5.35 -14.22 -20.56
N LYS A 177 -4.55 -13.17 -20.64
CA LYS A 177 -4.73 -11.95 -19.84
C LYS A 177 -5.83 -11.11 -20.47
N ASP A 178 -6.76 -10.63 -19.65
CA ASP A 178 -7.79 -9.66 -20.03
C ASP A 178 -7.93 -8.57 -18.97
N SER A 179 -8.35 -7.38 -19.38
CA SER A 179 -8.57 -6.24 -18.49
C SER A 179 -9.91 -6.36 -17.78
N VAL A 180 -9.92 -6.02 -16.50
CA VAL A 180 -11.13 -6.06 -15.67
C VAL A 180 -11.81 -4.69 -15.70
N ILE A 181 -13.12 -4.70 -16.03
CA ILE A 181 -14.01 -3.54 -15.92
C ILE A 181 -14.67 -3.60 -14.54
N LEU A 182 -14.24 -2.72 -13.64
CA LEU A 182 -14.79 -2.65 -12.30
C LEU A 182 -16.14 -1.94 -12.29
N PRO A 183 -17.10 -2.38 -11.46
CA PRO A 183 -18.34 -1.63 -11.26
C PRO A 183 -18.06 -0.34 -10.49
N ASP A 184 -18.95 0.63 -10.63
CA ASP A 184 -18.90 1.89 -9.86
C ASP A 184 -18.88 1.61 -8.35
N MET A 185 -18.28 2.50 -7.59
CA MET A 185 -18.09 2.36 -6.14
C MET A 185 -19.39 2.17 -5.36
N ASP A 186 -20.49 2.70 -5.87
CA ASP A 186 -21.83 2.59 -5.29
C ASP A 186 -22.62 1.38 -5.80
N SER A 187 -22.04 0.61 -6.72
CA SER A 187 -22.67 -0.57 -7.30
C SER A 187 -22.55 -1.80 -6.39
N ILE A 188 -23.43 -2.76 -6.63
CA ILE A 188 -23.35 -4.08 -6.04
C ILE A 188 -22.39 -4.93 -6.89
N ASP A 189 -21.39 -5.51 -6.27
CA ASP A 189 -20.29 -6.25 -6.90
C ASP A 189 -20.61 -7.72 -7.18
N TYR A 190 -21.77 -7.99 -7.74
CA TYR A 190 -22.12 -9.38 -8.15
C TYR A 190 -21.22 -9.89 -9.27
N HIS A 191 -20.83 -9.01 -10.19
CA HIS A 191 -20.00 -9.35 -11.33
C HIS A 191 -18.95 -8.29 -11.60
N PHE A 192 -17.79 -8.71 -12.14
CA PHE A 192 -16.83 -7.86 -12.81
C PHE A 192 -16.93 -8.07 -14.30
N GLY A 193 -16.87 -6.99 -15.08
CA GLY A 193 -16.76 -7.07 -16.52
C GLY A 193 -15.35 -7.40 -16.98
N LEU A 194 -15.23 -7.96 -18.16
CA LEU A 194 -13.98 -8.14 -18.89
C LEU A 194 -14.08 -7.42 -20.23
N GLU A 195 -12.98 -6.87 -20.72
CA GLU A 195 -12.97 -6.12 -21.99
C GLU A 195 -13.38 -6.99 -23.19
N ASN A 196 -13.06 -8.28 -23.15
CA ASN A 196 -13.33 -9.20 -24.25
C ASN A 196 -14.37 -10.28 -23.86
N PRO A 197 -15.04 -10.88 -24.85
CA PRO A 197 -15.87 -12.06 -24.62
C PRO A 197 -15.01 -13.30 -24.37
N HIS A 198 -15.43 -14.15 -23.47
CA HIS A 198 -14.83 -15.44 -23.13
C HIS A 198 -15.93 -16.53 -23.10
N HIS A 199 -15.54 -17.79 -23.02
CA HIS A 199 -16.51 -18.88 -22.93
C HIS A 199 -17.09 -18.94 -21.50
N ILE A 200 -18.41 -19.12 -21.42
CA ILE A 200 -19.10 -19.34 -20.14
C ILE A 200 -18.55 -20.62 -19.52
N GLY A 201 -18.19 -20.55 -18.24
CA GLY A 201 -17.54 -21.62 -17.50
C GLY A 201 -16.02 -21.60 -17.56
N ASP A 202 -15.39 -20.67 -18.29
CA ASP A 202 -13.94 -20.47 -18.19
C ASP A 202 -13.58 -19.96 -16.79
N SER A 203 -12.49 -20.47 -16.25
CA SER A 203 -11.95 -20.00 -14.98
C SER A 203 -11.33 -18.60 -15.13
N ALA A 204 -11.50 -17.77 -14.11
CA ALA A 204 -10.90 -16.46 -14.01
C ALA A 204 -10.04 -16.38 -12.73
N VAL A 205 -8.76 -16.03 -12.88
CA VAL A 205 -7.81 -15.89 -11.78
C VAL A 205 -7.39 -14.44 -11.68
N LEU A 206 -7.57 -13.86 -10.49
CA LEU A 206 -7.20 -12.47 -10.17
C LEU A 206 -6.23 -12.46 -8.99
N CYS A 207 -5.30 -11.48 -8.97
CA CYS A 207 -4.34 -11.28 -7.88
C CYS A 207 -4.07 -9.80 -7.60
#